data_0c7a0cc92789be495464513d549e5397
#
_entry.id   0c7a0cc92789be495464513d549e5397
#
_cell.length_a   1.000
_cell.length_b   1.000
_cell.length_c   1.000
_cell.angle_alpha   90.00
_cell.angle_beta   90.00
_cell.angle_gamma   90.00
#
_symmetry.space_group_name_H-M   'P 1'
#
loop_
_entity.id
_entity.type
_entity.pdbx_description
1 polymer ?
#
loop_
_entity_poly.entity_id
_entity_poly.type
_entity_poly.pdbx_seq_one_letter_code
_entity_poly.pdbx_strand_id
1 'polypeptide(L)'
;QKVVDAIVAAGGTAVANGDDVSTMEGGANILKTALDNYGQVDILVCNAGILRDKSFANTTEQDWDLVVKVHLKGTYCCTLPVWTWMKDNGKPGVIVMTSSGSGLFGNFGQSNYGAAKAGIYGFMRVLSIEGRKYGIRVMGLAPGAFTRMTSDLPGRKDREPDPMSLPENVAPGVLFMVSDLAADHSGKVLGVSGRGVREIKMLQTKGFNVTKPYTAQDVAAHAAEVFFPEEVQRTPA
;
A
#
# COMPACT_ATOMS: atom_id res chain seq x y z
N GLN A 1 -21.45 6.57 7.68
CA GLN A 1 -22.06 7.78 8.30
C GLN A 1 -21.28 8.23 9.55
N LYS A 2 -20.96 7.38 10.54
CA LYS A 2 -20.24 7.76 11.79
C LYS A 2 -18.95 8.56 11.57
N VAL A 3 -18.16 8.23 10.53
CA VAL A 3 -16.90 8.95 10.19
C VAL A 3 -17.24 10.34 9.66
N VAL A 4 -18.23 10.46 8.78
CA VAL A 4 -18.72 11.75 8.27
C VAL A 4 -19.16 12.64 9.43
N ASP A 5 -19.98 12.10 10.33
CA ASP A 5 -20.50 12.85 11.48
C ASP A 5 -19.35 13.34 12.39
N ALA A 6 -18.33 12.50 12.61
CA ALA A 6 -17.16 12.88 13.41
C ALA A 6 -16.35 14.01 12.76
N ILE A 7 -16.14 13.96 11.43
CA ILE A 7 -15.42 15.01 10.68
C ILE A 7 -16.20 16.33 10.74
N VAL A 8 -17.53 16.27 10.52
CA VAL A 8 -18.37 17.47 10.57
C VAL A 8 -18.41 18.06 11.98
N ALA A 9 -18.51 17.22 13.01
CA ALA A 9 -18.46 17.68 14.39
C ALA A 9 -17.12 18.35 14.77
N ALA A 10 -16.01 17.96 14.10
CA ALA A 10 -14.71 18.58 14.23
C ALA A 10 -14.53 19.86 13.37
N GLY A 11 -15.56 20.32 12.67
CA GLY A 11 -15.53 21.50 11.80
C GLY A 11 -15.05 21.26 10.38
N GLY A 12 -14.84 20.00 9.98
CA GLY A 12 -14.48 19.62 8.62
C GLY A 12 -15.73 19.38 7.75
N THR A 13 -15.48 19.08 6.48
CA THR A 13 -16.52 18.71 5.52
C THR A 13 -16.26 17.29 5.01
N ALA A 14 -17.29 16.45 4.97
CA ALA A 14 -17.18 15.10 4.49
C ALA A 14 -18.49 14.62 3.84
N VAL A 15 -18.35 13.74 2.85
CA VAL A 15 -19.47 13.04 2.21
C VAL A 15 -19.12 11.55 2.13
N ALA A 16 -20.12 10.70 2.35
CA ALA A 16 -19.97 9.25 2.20
C ALA A 16 -20.21 8.82 0.75
N ASN A 17 -19.43 7.84 0.30
CA ASN A 17 -19.65 7.10 -0.93
C ASN A 17 -19.64 5.60 -0.62
N GLY A 18 -20.59 4.84 -1.16
CA GLY A 18 -20.78 3.41 -0.90
C GLY A 18 -20.48 2.51 -2.09
N ASP A 19 -19.83 3.03 -3.13
CA ASP A 19 -19.52 2.27 -4.35
C ASP A 19 -18.46 1.17 -4.10
N ASP A 20 -18.50 0.11 -4.89
CA ASP A 20 -17.53 -0.97 -4.87
C ASP A 20 -16.20 -0.50 -5.50
N VAL A 21 -15.17 -0.33 -4.66
CA VAL A 21 -13.82 0.07 -5.09
C VAL A 21 -13.21 -0.87 -6.14
N SER A 22 -13.68 -2.12 -6.22
CA SER A 22 -13.10 -3.15 -7.09
C SER A 22 -13.65 -3.12 -8.52
N THR A 23 -14.50 -2.16 -8.86
CA THR A 23 -15.06 -1.96 -10.20
C THR A 23 -14.63 -0.62 -10.79
N MET A 24 -14.53 -0.54 -12.11
CA MET A 24 -14.20 0.71 -12.79
C MET A 24 -15.29 1.76 -12.60
N GLU A 25 -16.55 1.33 -12.58
CA GLU A 25 -17.71 2.18 -12.31
C GLU A 25 -17.63 2.77 -10.89
N GLY A 26 -17.36 1.92 -9.89
CA GLY A 26 -17.20 2.38 -8.50
C GLY A 26 -16.06 3.38 -8.34
N GLY A 27 -14.91 3.13 -8.97
CA GLY A 27 -13.79 4.08 -8.97
C GLY A 27 -14.15 5.42 -9.61
N ALA A 28 -14.87 5.40 -10.75
CA ALA A 28 -15.36 6.61 -11.40
C ALA A 28 -16.39 7.38 -10.55
N ASN A 29 -17.31 6.68 -9.90
CA ASN A 29 -18.30 7.27 -9.01
C ASN A 29 -17.67 7.89 -7.75
N ILE A 30 -16.60 7.30 -7.21
CA ILE A 30 -15.82 7.86 -6.10
C ILE A 30 -15.20 9.20 -6.52
N LEU A 31 -14.55 9.27 -7.69
CA LEU A 31 -14.05 10.53 -8.23
C LEU A 31 -15.19 11.54 -8.44
N LYS A 32 -16.27 11.11 -9.08
CA LYS A 32 -17.44 11.96 -9.32
C LYS A 32 -17.98 12.55 -8.01
N THR A 33 -18.07 11.76 -6.96
CA THR A 33 -18.50 12.23 -5.63
C THR A 33 -17.60 13.35 -5.10
N ALA A 34 -16.27 13.24 -5.27
CA ALA A 34 -15.36 14.30 -4.88
C ALA A 34 -15.55 15.58 -5.72
N LEU A 35 -15.68 15.44 -7.04
CA LEU A 35 -15.84 16.57 -7.95
C LEU A 35 -17.18 17.30 -7.75
N ASP A 36 -18.27 16.56 -7.56
CA ASP A 36 -19.62 17.14 -7.37
C ASP A 36 -19.71 17.93 -6.05
N ASN A 37 -18.98 17.53 -5.02
CA ASN A 37 -19.07 18.14 -3.68
C ASN A 37 -17.96 19.18 -3.41
N TYR A 38 -16.77 19.02 -4.02
CA TYR A 38 -15.61 19.86 -3.72
C TYR A 38 -14.95 20.49 -4.95
N GLY A 39 -15.40 20.13 -6.16
CA GLY A 39 -14.89 20.69 -7.42
C GLY A 39 -13.52 20.19 -7.87
N GLN A 40 -12.79 19.48 -6.99
CA GLN A 40 -11.45 18.97 -7.29
C GLN A 40 -11.09 17.76 -6.44
N VAL A 41 -9.98 17.11 -6.79
CA VAL A 41 -9.33 16.07 -5.98
C VAL A 41 -7.82 16.34 -5.94
N ASP A 42 -7.28 16.45 -4.74
CA ASP A 42 -5.84 16.72 -4.51
C ASP A 42 -5.12 15.50 -3.99
N ILE A 43 -5.83 14.63 -3.24
CA ILE A 43 -5.27 13.47 -2.55
C ILE A 43 -6.17 12.27 -2.75
N LEU A 44 -5.54 11.12 -3.12
CA LEU A 44 -6.19 9.81 -3.11
C LEU A 44 -5.46 8.89 -2.15
N VAL A 45 -6.19 8.27 -1.21
CA VAL A 45 -5.65 7.23 -0.33
C VAL A 45 -6.36 5.91 -0.60
N CYS A 46 -5.70 4.97 -1.27
CA CYS A 46 -6.20 3.63 -1.53
C CYS A 46 -5.94 2.73 -0.31
N ASN A 47 -6.94 2.63 0.58
CA ASN A 47 -6.81 1.88 1.84
C ASN A 47 -7.84 0.76 2.01
N ALA A 48 -8.85 0.67 1.15
CA ALA A 48 -9.85 -0.38 1.22
C ALA A 48 -9.22 -1.79 1.12
N GLY A 49 -9.75 -2.74 1.90
CA GLY A 49 -9.19 -4.09 1.90
C GLY A 49 -9.96 -5.08 2.77
N ILE A 50 -9.66 -6.34 2.56
CA ILE A 50 -10.23 -7.49 3.27
C ILE A 50 -9.14 -8.53 3.56
N LEU A 51 -9.42 -9.47 4.47
CA LEU A 51 -8.58 -10.65 4.70
C LEU A 51 -9.39 -11.94 4.43
N ARG A 52 -8.70 -12.93 3.88
CA ARG A 52 -9.14 -14.32 3.72
C ARG A 52 -7.94 -15.23 3.95
N ASP A 53 -7.40 -15.14 5.18
CA ASP A 53 -6.14 -15.77 5.56
C ASP A 53 -6.33 -17.28 5.76
N LYS A 54 -5.55 -18.07 5.04
CA LYS A 54 -5.45 -19.53 5.13
C LYS A 54 -4.06 -19.97 4.70
N SER A 55 -3.58 -21.11 5.21
CA SER A 55 -2.39 -21.72 4.63
C SER A 55 -2.59 -21.98 3.14
N PHE A 56 -1.54 -21.89 2.34
CA PHE A 56 -1.66 -21.93 0.87
C PHE A 56 -2.46 -23.13 0.36
N ALA A 57 -2.21 -24.32 0.91
CA ALA A 57 -2.93 -25.54 0.54
C ALA A 57 -4.45 -25.51 0.83
N ASN A 58 -4.90 -24.61 1.71
CA ASN A 58 -6.30 -24.43 2.08
C ASN A 58 -6.95 -23.17 1.48
N THR A 59 -6.18 -22.39 0.72
CA THR A 59 -6.71 -21.20 0.02
C THR A 59 -7.57 -21.63 -1.15
N THR A 60 -8.83 -21.18 -1.17
CA THR A 60 -9.73 -21.44 -2.30
C THR A 60 -9.50 -20.41 -3.42
N GLU A 61 -9.85 -20.77 -4.67
CA GLU A 61 -9.83 -19.84 -5.80
C GLU A 61 -10.69 -18.58 -5.49
N GLN A 62 -11.87 -18.78 -4.89
CA GLN A 62 -12.75 -17.68 -4.50
C GLN A 62 -12.09 -16.73 -3.49
N ASP A 63 -11.38 -17.24 -2.48
CA ASP A 63 -10.68 -16.41 -1.50
C ASP A 63 -9.52 -15.65 -2.15
N TRP A 64 -8.80 -16.32 -3.07
CA TRP A 64 -7.72 -15.71 -3.85
C TRP A 64 -8.25 -14.55 -4.71
N ASP A 65 -9.23 -14.84 -5.55
CA ASP A 65 -9.78 -13.86 -6.50
C ASP A 65 -10.39 -12.66 -5.78
N LEU A 66 -11.13 -12.90 -4.70
CA LEU A 66 -11.76 -11.84 -3.94
C LEU A 66 -10.73 -10.89 -3.32
N VAL A 67 -9.66 -11.43 -2.74
CA VAL A 67 -8.60 -10.60 -2.12
C VAL A 67 -7.84 -9.81 -3.20
N VAL A 68 -7.45 -10.45 -4.29
CA VAL A 68 -6.77 -9.78 -5.41
C VAL A 68 -7.68 -8.72 -6.04
N LYS A 69 -8.97 -9.04 -6.23
CA LYS A 69 -9.97 -8.12 -6.77
C LYS A 69 -10.10 -6.87 -5.91
N VAL A 70 -10.29 -7.00 -4.60
CA VAL A 70 -10.50 -5.85 -3.72
C VAL A 70 -9.23 -5.02 -3.57
N HIS A 71 -8.09 -5.67 -3.31
CA HIS A 71 -6.85 -4.94 -3.02
C HIS A 71 -6.16 -4.39 -4.28
N LEU A 72 -5.75 -5.28 -5.19
CA LEU A 72 -4.93 -4.89 -6.34
C LEU A 72 -5.77 -4.22 -7.42
N LYS A 73 -6.82 -4.90 -7.88
CA LYS A 73 -7.72 -4.34 -8.89
C LYS A 73 -8.47 -3.11 -8.35
N GLY A 74 -8.90 -3.12 -7.08
CA GLY A 74 -9.56 -1.98 -6.45
C GLY A 74 -8.66 -0.74 -6.40
N THR A 75 -7.39 -0.91 -6.04
CA THR A 75 -6.42 0.19 -6.11
C THR A 75 -6.31 0.75 -7.53
N TYR A 76 -6.25 -0.12 -8.56
CA TYR A 76 -6.25 0.32 -9.96
C TYR A 76 -7.53 1.05 -10.34
N CYS A 77 -8.71 0.49 -10.01
CA CYS A 77 -10.02 1.06 -10.38
C CYS A 77 -10.25 2.47 -9.80
N CYS A 78 -9.78 2.71 -8.58
CA CYS A 78 -9.87 4.03 -7.95
C CYS A 78 -8.78 4.99 -8.47
N THR A 79 -7.59 4.47 -8.74
CA THR A 79 -6.45 5.30 -9.15
C THR A 79 -6.59 5.82 -10.57
N LEU A 80 -7.03 5.00 -11.51
CA LEU A 80 -7.08 5.38 -12.93
C LEU A 80 -7.94 6.63 -13.20
N PRO A 81 -9.18 6.74 -12.73
CA PRO A 81 -9.98 7.94 -12.97
C PRO A 81 -9.39 9.18 -12.30
N VAL A 82 -8.89 9.08 -11.07
CA VAL A 82 -8.25 10.21 -10.36
C VAL A 82 -6.97 10.64 -11.06
N TRP A 83 -6.11 9.71 -11.42
CA TRP A 83 -4.89 9.96 -12.18
C TRP A 83 -5.17 10.70 -13.50
N THR A 84 -6.15 10.18 -14.26
CA THR A 84 -6.53 10.76 -15.54
C THR A 84 -7.04 12.18 -15.36
N TRP A 85 -7.90 12.40 -14.35
CA TRP A 85 -8.41 13.74 -14.06
C TRP A 85 -7.29 14.71 -13.65
N MET A 86 -6.39 14.31 -12.74
CA MET A 86 -5.24 15.15 -12.35
C MET A 86 -4.38 15.52 -13.57
N LYS A 87 -4.02 14.52 -14.38
CA LYS A 87 -3.20 14.72 -15.57
C LYS A 87 -3.88 15.65 -16.60
N ASP A 88 -5.13 15.40 -16.93
CA ASP A 88 -5.85 16.10 -18.02
C ASP A 88 -6.23 17.53 -17.61
N ASN A 89 -6.36 17.81 -16.33
CA ASN A 89 -6.63 19.15 -15.80
C ASN A 89 -5.35 19.90 -15.35
N GLY A 90 -4.16 19.33 -15.55
CA GLY A 90 -2.89 19.95 -15.12
C GLY A 90 -2.81 20.17 -13.60
N LYS A 91 -3.49 19.34 -12.81
CA LYS A 91 -3.52 19.43 -11.34
C LYS A 91 -2.48 18.50 -10.74
N PRO A 92 -1.47 19.00 -10.04
CA PRO A 92 -0.60 18.15 -9.24
C PRO A 92 -1.41 17.50 -8.12
N GLY A 93 -0.93 16.37 -7.61
CA GLY A 93 -1.64 15.70 -6.53
C GLY A 93 -0.82 14.62 -5.86
N VAL A 94 -1.41 13.96 -4.87
CA VAL A 94 -0.77 12.90 -4.10
C VAL A 94 -1.63 11.64 -4.10
N ILE A 95 -1.02 10.50 -4.40
CA ILE A 95 -1.65 9.18 -4.32
C ILE A 95 -0.88 8.33 -3.32
N VAL A 96 -1.57 7.86 -2.28
CA VAL A 96 -1.03 6.91 -1.30
C VAL A 96 -1.67 5.56 -1.52
N MET A 97 -0.84 4.54 -1.74
CA MET A 97 -1.28 3.16 -1.95
C MET A 97 -0.89 2.30 -0.75
N THR A 98 -1.86 1.66 -0.12
CA THR A 98 -1.61 0.82 1.05
C THR A 98 -1.14 -0.57 0.64
N SER A 99 0.18 -0.80 0.78
CA SER A 99 0.83 -2.10 0.75
C SER A 99 0.78 -2.75 2.14
N SER A 100 1.71 -3.63 2.46
CA SER A 100 1.82 -4.32 3.76
C SER A 100 3.20 -4.93 3.94
N GLY A 101 3.63 -5.10 5.19
CA GLY A 101 4.77 -5.95 5.52
C GLY A 101 4.61 -7.36 4.93
N SER A 102 3.41 -7.93 4.92
CA SER A 102 3.13 -9.24 4.32
C SER A 102 3.41 -9.30 2.81
N GLY A 103 3.19 -8.20 2.09
CA GLY A 103 3.51 -8.11 0.66
C GLY A 103 4.99 -7.86 0.38
N LEU A 104 5.73 -7.31 1.34
CA LEU A 104 7.13 -6.92 1.15
C LEU A 104 8.10 -7.96 1.73
N PHE A 105 7.69 -8.68 2.79
CA PHE A 105 8.55 -9.62 3.53
C PHE A 105 7.95 -11.02 3.62
N GLY A 106 6.69 -11.19 3.23
CA GLY A 106 5.94 -12.42 3.42
C GLY A 106 5.31 -12.52 4.80
N ASN A 107 4.25 -13.32 4.90
CA ASN A 107 3.63 -13.71 6.15
C ASN A 107 2.90 -15.05 5.96
N PHE A 108 3.03 -15.96 6.94
CA PHE A 108 2.36 -17.25 6.86
C PHE A 108 0.84 -17.10 6.76
N GLY A 109 0.20 -17.88 5.88
CA GLY A 109 -1.24 -17.89 5.72
C GLY A 109 -1.81 -16.74 4.88
N GLN A 110 -0.98 -15.90 4.28
CA GLN A 110 -1.40 -14.70 3.53
C GLN A 110 -0.90 -14.70 2.07
N SER A 111 -0.94 -15.85 1.40
CA SER A 111 -0.46 -15.96 0.01
C SER A 111 -1.20 -15.03 -0.95
N ASN A 112 -2.54 -14.98 -0.88
CA ASN A 112 -3.39 -14.09 -1.67
C ASN A 112 -3.19 -12.61 -1.31
N TYR A 113 -3.22 -12.29 -0.03
CA TYR A 113 -3.03 -10.94 0.50
C TYR A 113 -1.61 -10.42 0.22
N GLY A 114 -0.60 -11.24 0.51
CA GLY A 114 0.80 -10.90 0.22
C GLY A 114 1.04 -10.63 -1.25
N ALA A 115 0.51 -11.48 -2.15
CA ALA A 115 0.60 -11.28 -3.60
C ALA A 115 -0.05 -9.96 -4.04
N ALA A 116 -1.27 -9.67 -3.56
CA ALA A 116 -1.97 -8.43 -3.89
C ALA A 116 -1.21 -7.19 -3.38
N LYS A 117 -0.68 -7.22 -2.15
CA LYS A 117 0.07 -6.11 -1.55
C LYS A 117 1.46 -5.91 -2.17
N ALA A 118 2.11 -6.98 -2.62
CA ALA A 118 3.33 -6.89 -3.44
C ALA A 118 3.03 -6.28 -4.82
N GLY A 119 1.91 -6.67 -5.45
CA GLY A 119 1.43 -6.07 -6.70
C GLY A 119 1.18 -4.57 -6.57
N ILE A 120 0.58 -4.12 -5.47
CA ILE A 120 0.39 -2.68 -5.16
C ILE A 120 1.74 -1.96 -5.05
N TYR A 121 2.74 -2.57 -4.42
CA TYR A 121 4.09 -1.99 -4.36
C TYR A 121 4.67 -1.76 -5.76
N GLY A 122 4.62 -2.78 -6.64
CA GLY A 122 5.09 -2.65 -8.03
C GLY A 122 4.31 -1.57 -8.80
N PHE A 123 2.99 -1.55 -8.67
CA PHE A 123 2.12 -0.56 -9.29
C PHE A 123 2.47 0.87 -8.83
N MET A 124 2.61 1.09 -7.53
CA MET A 124 3.05 2.36 -6.95
C MET A 124 4.40 2.80 -7.52
N ARG A 125 5.38 1.89 -7.64
CA ARG A 125 6.70 2.18 -8.19
C ARG A 125 6.63 2.70 -9.63
N VAL A 126 5.84 2.06 -10.48
CA VAL A 126 5.65 2.49 -11.87
C VAL A 126 5.02 3.87 -11.92
N LEU A 127 3.90 4.08 -11.22
CA LEU A 127 3.20 5.36 -11.23
C LEU A 127 4.02 6.50 -10.61
N SER A 128 4.90 6.21 -9.64
CA SER A 128 5.80 7.23 -9.09
C SER A 128 6.81 7.77 -10.11
N ILE A 129 7.15 6.98 -11.13
CA ILE A 129 8.01 7.39 -12.25
C ILE A 129 7.19 8.18 -13.28
N GLU A 130 6.04 7.66 -13.68
CA GLU A 130 5.19 8.30 -14.68
C GLU A 130 4.59 9.62 -14.21
N GLY A 131 4.32 9.75 -12.90
CA GLY A 131 3.71 10.93 -12.27
C GLY A 131 4.60 12.16 -12.24
N ARG A 132 5.92 12.00 -12.30
CA ARG A 132 6.87 13.11 -12.15
C ARG A 132 6.59 14.26 -13.11
N LYS A 133 6.33 13.96 -14.38
CA LYS A 133 6.07 14.99 -15.41
C LYS A 133 4.73 15.71 -15.25
N TYR A 134 3.83 15.18 -14.42
CA TYR A 134 2.51 15.75 -14.15
C TYR A 134 2.42 16.36 -12.74
N GLY A 135 3.50 16.33 -11.96
CA GLY A 135 3.47 16.77 -10.57
C GLY A 135 2.66 15.83 -9.65
N ILE A 136 2.39 14.59 -10.09
CA ILE A 136 1.67 13.59 -9.29
C ILE A 136 2.67 12.79 -8.48
N ARG A 137 2.63 12.96 -7.15
CA ARG A 137 3.44 12.18 -6.19
C ARG A 137 2.71 10.89 -5.82
N VAL A 138 3.39 9.76 -5.92
CA VAL A 138 2.84 8.45 -5.53
C VAL A 138 3.73 7.82 -4.47
N MET A 139 3.13 7.40 -3.35
CA MET A 139 3.83 6.82 -2.21
C MET A 139 3.15 5.53 -1.75
N GLY A 140 3.92 4.63 -1.16
CA GLY A 140 3.44 3.39 -0.55
C GLY A 140 3.37 3.48 0.96
N LEU A 141 2.28 2.99 1.55
CA LEU A 141 2.09 2.85 2.99
C LEU A 141 2.10 1.37 3.36
N ALA A 142 2.90 0.99 4.36
CA ALA A 142 2.83 -0.33 5.01
C ALA A 142 2.48 -0.12 6.50
N PRO A 143 1.17 -0.06 6.85
CA PRO A 143 0.75 0.29 8.20
C PRO A 143 0.90 -0.89 9.16
N GLY A 144 1.25 -0.59 10.42
CA GLY A 144 1.25 -1.52 11.53
C GLY A 144 0.31 -1.01 12.64
N ALA A 145 -0.90 -1.57 12.70
CA ALA A 145 -1.88 -1.22 13.73
C ALA A 145 -2.69 -2.45 14.18
N PHE A 146 -3.20 -2.36 15.40
CA PHE A 146 -4.21 -3.28 15.90
C PHE A 146 -5.59 -2.78 15.46
N THR A 147 -6.28 -3.55 14.62
CA THR A 147 -7.56 -3.17 14.03
C THR A 147 -8.53 -4.34 14.11
N ARG A 148 -9.81 -4.10 13.85
CA ARG A 148 -10.81 -5.17 13.69
C ARG A 148 -10.39 -6.22 12.66
N MET A 149 -9.65 -5.83 11.63
CA MET A 149 -9.12 -6.75 10.62
C MET A 149 -8.04 -7.67 11.17
N THR A 150 -7.32 -7.25 12.22
CA THR A 150 -6.18 -7.98 12.79
C THR A 150 -6.44 -8.54 14.20
N SER A 151 -7.59 -8.23 14.82
CA SER A 151 -7.96 -8.71 16.17
C SER A 151 -8.11 -10.23 16.25
N ASP A 152 -8.62 -10.84 15.19
CA ASP A 152 -8.89 -12.29 15.17
C ASP A 152 -7.68 -13.13 14.73
N LEU A 153 -6.54 -12.50 14.46
CA LEU A 153 -5.31 -13.21 14.09
C LEU A 153 -4.79 -14.05 15.27
N PRO A 154 -4.17 -15.23 15.01
CA PRO A 154 -3.59 -16.05 16.05
C PRO A 154 -2.65 -15.26 16.98
N GLY A 155 -2.84 -15.40 18.30
CA GLY A 155 -2.08 -14.71 19.33
C GLY A 155 -2.49 -13.25 19.60
N ARG A 156 -3.53 -12.74 18.92
CA ARG A 156 -4.11 -11.39 19.16
C ARG A 156 -5.52 -11.44 19.75
N LYS A 157 -6.21 -12.55 19.55
CA LYS A 157 -7.54 -12.79 20.13
C LYS A 157 -7.43 -12.70 21.66
N ASP A 158 -8.31 -11.97 22.30
CA ASP A 158 -8.36 -11.76 23.75
C ASP A 158 -7.22 -10.88 24.35
N ARG A 159 -6.43 -10.21 23.51
CA ARG A 159 -5.49 -9.18 23.99
C ARG A 159 -6.11 -7.80 23.92
N GLU A 160 -6.01 -7.06 25.03
CA GLU A 160 -6.24 -5.62 24.96
C GLU A 160 -5.20 -4.97 24.02
N PRO A 161 -5.62 -4.10 23.11
CA PRO A 161 -4.69 -3.43 22.23
C PRO A 161 -3.76 -2.50 23.03
N ASP A 162 -2.47 -2.63 22.82
CA ASP A 162 -1.50 -1.63 23.26
C ASP A 162 -1.91 -0.25 22.70
N PRO A 163 -2.06 0.79 23.54
CA PRO A 163 -2.41 2.12 23.06
C PRO A 163 -1.55 2.63 21.91
N MET A 164 -0.26 2.26 21.88
CA MET A 164 0.65 2.59 20.78
C MET A 164 0.35 1.82 19.48
N SER A 165 -0.46 0.78 19.53
CA SER A 165 -0.82 -0.01 18.34
C SER A 165 -2.15 0.42 17.70
N LEU A 166 -2.81 1.45 18.22
CA LEU A 166 -4.09 1.91 17.70
C LEU A 166 -3.95 2.58 16.33
N PRO A 167 -4.97 2.48 15.46
CA PRO A 167 -4.97 3.06 14.11
C PRO A 167 -4.68 4.57 14.08
N GLU A 168 -5.10 5.29 15.11
CA GLU A 168 -4.90 6.74 15.25
C GLU A 168 -3.41 7.12 15.23
N ASN A 169 -2.55 6.23 15.67
CA ASN A 169 -1.10 6.43 15.68
C ASN A 169 -0.45 6.22 14.30
N VAL A 170 -1.18 5.72 13.32
CA VAL A 170 -0.75 5.64 11.92
C VAL A 170 -1.07 6.93 11.16
N ALA A 171 -2.15 7.61 11.53
CA ALA A 171 -2.63 8.80 10.84
C ALA A 171 -1.58 9.92 10.68
N PRO A 172 -0.72 10.26 11.68
CA PRO A 172 0.32 11.27 11.51
C PRO A 172 1.33 10.95 10.40
N GLY A 173 1.68 9.66 10.22
CA GLY A 173 2.55 9.23 9.12
C GLY A 173 1.88 9.39 7.76
N VAL A 174 0.58 9.10 7.67
CA VAL A 174 -0.19 9.33 6.43
C VAL A 174 -0.31 10.83 6.15
N LEU A 175 -0.57 11.64 7.17
CA LEU A 175 -0.64 13.10 7.04
C LEU A 175 0.70 13.67 6.52
N PHE A 176 1.84 13.20 7.03
CA PHE A 176 3.15 13.52 6.46
C PHE A 176 3.22 13.17 4.98
N MET A 177 2.82 11.94 4.58
CA MET A 177 2.90 11.49 3.20
C MET A 177 2.08 12.34 2.22
N VAL A 178 0.94 12.87 2.65
CA VAL A 178 0.05 13.66 1.79
C VAL A 178 0.33 15.17 1.84
N SER A 179 1.13 15.64 2.80
CA SER A 179 1.50 17.04 2.94
C SER A 179 2.72 17.43 2.09
N ASP A 180 2.99 18.74 2.01
CA ASP A 180 4.18 19.28 1.34
C ASP A 180 5.50 18.90 2.02
N LEU A 181 5.45 18.47 3.29
CA LEU A 181 6.63 17.95 4.01
C LEU A 181 7.24 16.72 3.32
N ALA A 182 6.46 16.00 2.52
CA ALA A 182 6.92 14.85 1.74
C ALA A 182 7.11 15.14 0.24
N ALA A 183 7.26 16.40 -0.17
CA ALA A 183 7.32 16.80 -1.59
C ALA A 183 8.35 16.00 -2.40
N ASP A 184 9.54 15.77 -1.86
CA ASP A 184 10.65 15.09 -2.54
C ASP A 184 10.66 13.57 -2.35
N HIS A 185 9.57 12.97 -1.83
CA HIS A 185 9.55 11.58 -1.40
C HIS A 185 8.70 10.65 -2.28
N SER A 186 8.41 11.05 -3.54
CA SER A 186 7.68 10.19 -4.48
C SER A 186 8.42 8.85 -4.71
N GLY A 187 7.69 7.75 -4.75
CA GLY A 187 8.22 6.40 -4.92
C GLY A 187 8.76 5.76 -3.64
N LYS A 188 8.64 6.43 -2.49
CA LYS A 188 9.01 5.86 -1.19
C LYS A 188 7.89 5.00 -0.62
N VAL A 189 8.27 3.97 0.15
CA VAL A 189 7.36 3.19 0.97
C VAL A 189 7.68 3.45 2.43
N LEU A 190 6.68 3.85 3.21
CA LEU A 190 6.82 4.05 4.64
C LEU A 190 6.11 2.94 5.40
N GLY A 191 6.87 2.25 6.24
CA GLY A 191 6.35 1.45 7.35
C GLY A 191 5.97 2.40 8.48
N VAL A 192 4.68 2.49 8.78
CA VAL A 192 4.15 3.43 9.80
C VAL A 192 3.43 2.66 10.88
N SER A 193 3.82 2.89 12.11
CA SER A 193 3.15 2.36 13.32
C SER A 193 3.21 3.40 14.43
N GLY A 194 2.45 3.22 15.50
CA GLY A 194 2.55 4.10 16.66
C GLY A 194 3.91 4.08 17.36
N ARG A 195 4.76 3.10 17.03
CA ARG A 195 6.12 3.01 17.57
C ARG A 195 7.19 3.63 16.66
N GLY A 196 6.81 4.16 15.50
CA GLY A 196 7.73 4.87 14.61
C GLY A 196 7.42 4.73 13.13
N VAL A 197 8.20 5.44 12.35
CA VAL A 197 8.13 5.49 10.89
C VAL A 197 9.49 5.10 10.33
N ARG A 198 9.50 4.28 9.28
CA ARG A 198 10.72 3.85 8.59
C ARG A 198 10.51 3.73 7.10
N GLU A 199 11.51 4.02 6.30
CA GLU A 199 11.49 3.67 4.87
C GLU A 199 11.68 2.17 4.71
N ILE A 200 10.87 1.55 3.82
CA ILE A 200 11.07 0.18 3.36
C ILE A 200 11.53 0.26 1.91
N LYS A 201 12.64 -0.40 1.61
CA LYS A 201 13.30 -0.31 0.31
C LYS A 201 13.72 -1.69 -0.19
N MET A 202 13.43 -1.96 -1.45
CA MET A 202 14.01 -3.12 -2.15
C MET A 202 15.44 -2.78 -2.56
N LEU A 203 16.36 -3.66 -2.26
CA LEU A 203 17.78 -3.53 -2.58
C LEU A 203 18.20 -4.64 -3.56
N GLN A 204 19.27 -4.39 -4.28
CA GLN A 204 19.93 -5.35 -5.16
C GLN A 204 21.39 -5.40 -4.78
N THR A 205 21.97 -6.60 -4.71
CA THR A 205 23.42 -6.77 -4.54
C THR A 205 24.18 -6.29 -5.78
N LYS A 206 25.46 -6.11 -5.68
CA LYS A 206 26.30 -5.83 -6.85
C LYS A 206 26.38 -7.02 -7.78
N GLY A 207 26.23 -8.23 -7.25
CA GLY A 207 26.41 -9.47 -7.99
C GLY A 207 27.82 -9.59 -8.57
N PHE A 208 28.02 -10.54 -9.48
CA PHE A 208 29.22 -10.62 -10.30
C PHE A 208 28.91 -10.32 -11.76
N ASN A 209 29.84 -9.73 -12.46
CA ASN A 209 29.69 -9.40 -13.88
C ASN A 209 30.70 -10.18 -14.71
N VAL A 210 30.28 -10.71 -15.84
CA VAL A 210 31.09 -11.49 -16.76
C VAL A 210 31.00 -10.95 -18.18
N THR A 211 32.04 -11.19 -18.98
CA THR A 211 32.08 -10.82 -20.40
C THR A 211 31.76 -12.01 -21.32
N LYS A 212 31.50 -13.19 -20.75
CA LYS A 212 31.15 -14.44 -21.45
C LYS A 212 29.94 -15.08 -20.77
N PRO A 213 29.21 -15.97 -21.45
CA PRO A 213 28.14 -16.75 -20.80
C PRO A 213 28.65 -17.50 -19.57
N TYR A 214 27.87 -17.46 -18.49
CA TYR A 214 28.19 -18.12 -17.23
C TYR A 214 27.37 -19.41 -17.04
N THR A 215 27.83 -20.26 -16.15
CA THR A 215 27.20 -21.53 -15.75
C THR A 215 26.58 -21.44 -14.37
N ALA A 216 25.78 -22.43 -13.96
CA ALA A 216 25.27 -22.54 -12.60
C ALA A 216 26.42 -22.66 -11.57
N GLN A 217 27.54 -23.30 -11.94
CA GLN A 217 28.72 -23.43 -11.11
C GLN A 217 29.40 -22.07 -10.87
N ASP A 218 29.40 -21.19 -11.87
CA ASP A 218 29.92 -19.82 -11.69
C ASP A 218 29.05 -19.03 -10.72
N VAL A 219 27.72 -19.15 -10.78
CA VAL A 219 26.81 -18.54 -9.78
C VAL A 219 27.12 -19.07 -8.36
N ALA A 220 27.30 -20.37 -8.23
CA ALA A 220 27.62 -20.99 -6.94
C ALA A 220 28.97 -20.53 -6.38
N ALA A 221 29.98 -20.38 -7.25
CA ALA A 221 31.31 -19.89 -6.88
C ALA A 221 31.30 -18.42 -6.40
N HIS A 222 30.36 -17.61 -6.91
CA HIS A 222 30.19 -16.20 -6.54
C HIS A 222 29.01 -15.96 -5.58
N ALA A 223 28.55 -16.98 -4.87
CA ALA A 223 27.36 -16.89 -4.00
C ALA A 223 27.44 -15.74 -2.98
N ALA A 224 28.61 -15.45 -2.43
CA ALA A 224 28.81 -14.37 -1.47
C ALA A 224 28.63 -12.96 -2.09
N GLU A 225 28.75 -12.82 -3.41
CA GLU A 225 28.52 -11.56 -4.14
C GLU A 225 27.08 -11.46 -4.62
N VAL A 226 26.44 -12.60 -4.91
CA VAL A 226 25.07 -12.69 -5.43
C VAL A 226 24.05 -12.49 -4.34
N PHE A 227 24.25 -13.09 -3.17
CA PHE A 227 23.26 -13.07 -2.07
C PHE A 227 23.63 -12.02 -1.02
N PHE A 228 22.61 -11.42 -0.42
CA PHE A 228 22.83 -10.60 0.77
C PHE A 228 23.27 -11.49 1.95
N PRO A 229 24.15 -10.98 2.84
CA PRO A 229 24.42 -11.64 4.12
C PRO A 229 23.13 -11.87 4.92
N GLU A 230 23.08 -12.94 5.72
CA GLU A 230 21.89 -13.26 6.54
C GLU A 230 21.42 -12.12 7.45
N GLU A 231 22.35 -11.30 7.93
CA GLU A 231 22.05 -10.13 8.78
C GLU A 231 21.18 -9.08 8.08
N VAL A 232 21.29 -8.97 6.76
CA VAL A 232 20.48 -8.04 5.95
C VAL A 232 19.09 -8.62 5.64
N GLN A 233 18.95 -9.94 5.72
CA GLN A 233 17.70 -10.65 5.40
C GLN A 233 16.72 -10.69 6.58
N ARG A 234 17.12 -10.31 7.78
CA ARG A 234 16.25 -10.33 8.96
C ARG A 234 15.16 -9.28 8.83
N THR A 235 13.95 -9.76 8.56
CA THR A 235 12.74 -8.97 8.79
C THR A 235 12.66 -8.74 10.30
N PRO A 236 12.54 -7.51 10.78
CA PRO A 236 12.22 -7.29 12.18
C PRO A 236 10.90 -7.98 12.50
N ALA A 237 10.88 -8.85 13.47
CA ALA A 237 9.69 -9.52 13.97
C ALA A 237 8.67 -8.51 14.53
#